data_53e1c3a0790a7a2763d2b39ccd8158fb
#
_entry.id   53e1c3a0790a7a2763d2b39ccd8158fb
#
_cell.length_a   1.000
_cell.length_b   1.000
_cell.length_c   1.000
_cell.angle_alpha   90.00
_cell.angle_beta   90.00
_cell.angle_gamma   90.00
#
_symmetry.space_group_name_H-M   'P 1'
#
loop_
_entity.id
_entity.type
_entity.pdbx_description
1 polymer ?
#
loop_
_entity_poly.entity_id
_entity_poly.type
_entity_poly.pdbx_seq_one_letter_code
_entity_poly.pdbx_strand_id
1 'polypeptide(L)'
;MSSANSGLQLILASTSRYRKDLLSRLGLPFETAAPEVHETPLDGEQATDTATRLALAKAQAVRAGFPDALIIGSDQVAMCEGVHLDKPMTHVVAVEQLRQVSGRSVTFHSAVVLLNARSGRIHSRLVPTTVKFRRLDDAEVGRYLRREPAYDCAGSAKAEGLGISLIESIDSGDPTALIGLPLIALCSMLRKEGLIVP
;
A
#
# COMPACT_ATOMS: atom_id res chain seq x y z
N MET A 1 21.17 27.01 -6.82
CA MET A 1 21.65 25.94 -5.90
C MET A 1 21.42 24.62 -6.60
N SER A 2 22.49 24.06 -7.14
CA SER A 2 22.46 22.85 -7.99
C SER A 2 22.07 21.63 -7.18
N SER A 3 21.12 20.87 -7.67
CA SER A 3 20.58 19.66 -7.08
C SER A 3 21.64 18.57 -6.96
N ALA A 4 22.12 18.34 -5.75
CA ALA A 4 22.94 17.19 -5.40
C ALA A 4 22.07 15.91 -5.23
N ASN A 5 21.09 15.69 -6.07
CA ASN A 5 20.51 14.37 -6.25
C ASN A 5 21.38 13.65 -7.29
N SER A 6 22.38 12.95 -6.81
CA SER A 6 23.23 12.07 -7.61
C SER A 6 22.34 11.22 -8.49
N GLY A 7 22.45 11.34 -9.80
CA GLY A 7 21.75 10.72 -10.92
C GLY A 7 21.11 9.33 -10.79
N LEU A 8 20.67 8.94 -9.60
CA LEU A 8 19.93 7.70 -9.35
C LEU A 8 18.48 7.91 -9.76
N GLN A 9 18.07 7.16 -10.78
CA GLN A 9 16.69 7.07 -11.21
C GLN A 9 15.85 6.40 -10.11
N LEU A 10 14.65 6.93 -9.83
CA LEU A 10 13.70 6.33 -8.88
C LEU A 10 12.54 5.71 -9.65
N ILE A 11 12.27 4.43 -9.39
CA ILE A 11 11.22 3.67 -10.05
C ILE A 11 10.21 3.18 -9.02
N LEU A 12 8.92 3.39 -9.29
CA LEU A 12 7.84 2.78 -8.55
C LEU A 12 7.32 1.55 -9.30
N ALA A 13 7.60 0.35 -8.80
CA ALA A 13 7.11 -0.91 -9.35
C ALA A 13 5.64 -1.14 -8.97
N SER A 14 4.72 -0.37 -9.57
CA SER A 14 3.30 -0.43 -9.26
C SER A 14 2.45 0.24 -10.33
N THR A 15 1.25 -0.33 -10.57
CA THR A 15 0.17 0.29 -11.36
C THR A 15 -0.85 1.06 -10.51
N SER A 16 -0.70 1.03 -9.18
CA SER A 16 -1.63 1.69 -8.25
C SER A 16 -1.53 3.20 -8.33
N ARG A 17 -2.64 3.86 -8.69
CA ARG A 17 -2.76 5.32 -8.65
C ARG A 17 -2.52 5.89 -7.25
N TYR A 18 -3.00 5.20 -6.22
CA TYR A 18 -2.84 5.63 -4.81
C TYR A 18 -1.37 5.71 -4.40
N ARG A 19 -0.57 4.69 -4.75
CA ARG A 19 0.87 4.67 -4.48
C ARG A 19 1.61 5.74 -5.27
N LYS A 20 1.22 5.96 -6.53
CA LYS A 20 1.76 7.05 -7.36
C LYS A 20 1.47 8.42 -6.74
N ASP A 21 0.23 8.66 -6.32
CA ASP A 21 -0.18 9.93 -5.70
C ASP A 21 0.54 10.17 -4.36
N LEU A 22 0.74 9.10 -3.57
CA LEU A 22 1.52 9.19 -2.34
C LEU A 22 2.99 9.53 -2.62
N LEU A 23 3.64 8.82 -3.54
CA LEU A 23 5.05 9.07 -3.85
C LEU A 23 5.28 10.48 -4.40
N SER A 24 4.34 11.02 -5.18
CA SER A 24 4.43 12.38 -5.73
C SER A 24 4.50 13.47 -4.66
N ARG A 25 3.98 13.20 -3.44
CA ARG A 25 4.06 14.13 -2.30
C ARG A 25 5.48 14.41 -1.84
N LEU A 26 6.44 13.52 -2.15
CA LEU A 26 7.85 13.73 -1.83
C LEU A 26 8.56 14.73 -2.75
N GLY A 27 7.92 15.14 -3.86
CA GLY A 27 8.50 16.08 -4.82
C GLY A 27 9.74 15.54 -5.57
N LEU A 28 10.00 14.24 -5.50
CA LEU A 28 11.09 13.58 -6.20
C LEU A 28 10.64 13.18 -7.61
N PRO A 29 11.49 13.32 -8.63
CA PRO A 29 11.21 12.75 -9.94
C PRO A 29 11.26 11.23 -9.87
N PHE A 30 10.26 10.56 -10.40
CA PHE A 30 10.20 9.09 -10.49
C PHE A 30 9.42 8.64 -11.72
N GLU A 31 9.65 7.40 -12.12
CA GLU A 31 8.88 6.71 -13.15
C GLU A 31 8.10 5.54 -12.55
N THR A 32 7.05 5.10 -13.23
CA THR A 32 6.27 3.91 -12.84
C THR A 32 6.52 2.78 -13.81
N ALA A 33 6.69 1.56 -13.29
CA ALA A 33 6.79 0.34 -14.09
C ALA A 33 5.78 -0.68 -13.58
N ALA A 34 5.07 -1.34 -14.48
CA ALA A 34 4.11 -2.39 -14.13
C ALA A 34 4.87 -3.68 -13.77
N PRO A 35 4.78 -4.19 -12.53
CA PRO A 35 5.38 -5.47 -12.18
C PRO A 35 4.45 -6.61 -12.58
N GLU A 36 4.95 -7.59 -13.31
CA GLU A 36 4.24 -8.84 -13.57
C GLU A 36 4.59 -9.85 -12.48
N VAL A 37 3.68 -10.02 -11.51
CA VAL A 37 3.86 -10.88 -10.34
C VAL A 37 2.58 -11.64 -10.03
N HIS A 38 2.69 -12.92 -9.69
CA HIS A 38 1.58 -13.69 -9.11
C HIS A 38 1.35 -13.23 -7.67
N GLU A 39 0.19 -12.64 -7.40
CA GLU A 39 -0.13 -12.03 -6.10
C GLU A 39 -0.83 -13.00 -5.12
N THR A 40 -1.06 -14.24 -5.53
CA THR A 40 -1.70 -15.26 -4.68
C THR A 40 -0.84 -15.58 -3.45
N PRO A 41 -1.40 -15.57 -2.23
CA PRO A 41 -0.72 -16.07 -1.04
C PRO A 41 -0.30 -17.54 -1.22
N LEU A 42 0.80 -17.92 -0.60
CA LEU A 42 1.25 -19.32 -0.55
C LEU A 42 0.48 -20.06 0.57
N ASP A 43 0.37 -21.37 0.43
CA ASP A 43 -0.30 -22.21 1.44
C ASP A 43 0.34 -22.02 2.82
N GLY A 44 -0.49 -21.64 3.80
CA GLY A 44 -0.04 -21.38 5.17
C GLY A 44 0.73 -20.07 5.38
N GLU A 45 0.89 -19.24 4.35
CA GLU A 45 1.63 -17.98 4.46
C GLU A 45 0.87 -16.96 5.31
N GLN A 46 1.58 -16.33 6.25
CA GLN A 46 0.99 -15.27 7.07
C GLN A 46 0.85 -13.97 6.26
N ALA A 47 -0.15 -13.16 6.58
CA ALA A 47 -0.40 -11.87 5.90
C ALA A 47 0.83 -10.94 5.87
N THR A 48 1.64 -10.95 6.92
CA THR A 48 2.90 -10.19 7.04
C THR A 48 3.95 -10.64 6.04
N ASP A 49 4.03 -11.96 5.85
CA ASP A 49 5.02 -12.59 4.97
C ASP A 49 4.58 -12.42 3.51
N THR A 50 3.28 -12.59 3.22
CA THR A 50 2.69 -12.31 1.91
C THR A 50 2.97 -10.88 1.46
N ALA A 51 2.64 -9.87 2.31
CA ALA A 51 2.86 -8.48 1.98
C ALA A 51 4.35 -8.18 1.71
N THR A 52 5.26 -8.72 2.53
CA THR A 52 6.70 -8.50 2.41
C THR A 52 7.27 -9.18 1.16
N ARG A 53 6.89 -10.43 0.92
CA ARG A 53 7.29 -11.19 -0.27
C ARG A 53 6.83 -10.52 -1.55
N LEU A 54 5.56 -10.09 -1.62
CA LEU A 54 5.01 -9.45 -2.80
C LEU A 54 5.61 -8.06 -3.05
N ALA A 55 5.88 -7.28 -2.00
CA ALA A 55 6.59 -6.01 -2.13
C ALA A 55 7.98 -6.21 -2.75
N LEU A 56 8.74 -7.22 -2.29
CA LEU A 56 10.05 -7.55 -2.85
C LEU A 56 9.93 -8.07 -4.28
N ALA A 57 9.02 -9.00 -4.54
CA ALA A 57 8.82 -9.58 -5.87
C ALA A 57 8.47 -8.50 -6.90
N LYS A 58 7.63 -7.52 -6.55
CA LYS A 58 7.31 -6.38 -7.42
C LYS A 58 8.55 -5.55 -7.77
N ALA A 59 9.41 -5.26 -6.80
CA ALA A 59 10.65 -4.53 -7.08
C ALA A 59 11.60 -5.33 -7.97
N GLN A 60 11.72 -6.63 -7.73
CA GLN A 60 12.58 -7.52 -8.50
C GLN A 60 12.11 -7.72 -9.94
N ALA A 61 10.80 -7.80 -10.16
CA ALA A 61 10.20 -8.04 -11.48
C ALA A 61 10.60 -6.99 -12.53
N VAL A 62 10.80 -5.73 -12.11
CA VAL A 62 11.17 -4.66 -13.03
C VAL A 62 12.67 -4.36 -13.06
N ARG A 63 13.48 -5.03 -12.22
CA ARG A 63 14.91 -4.74 -12.04
C ARG A 63 15.71 -4.78 -13.33
N ALA A 64 15.44 -5.75 -14.21
CA ALA A 64 16.19 -5.92 -15.45
C ALA A 64 16.07 -4.72 -16.40
N GLY A 65 14.92 -4.03 -16.39
CA GLY A 65 14.69 -2.81 -17.17
C GLY A 65 15.35 -1.55 -16.59
N PHE A 66 15.82 -1.60 -15.32
CA PHE A 66 16.34 -0.43 -14.59
C PHE A 66 17.57 -0.81 -13.74
N PRO A 67 18.69 -1.24 -14.38
CA PRO A 67 19.83 -1.85 -13.69
C PRO A 67 20.57 -0.92 -12.72
N ASP A 68 20.42 0.39 -12.87
CA ASP A 68 21.10 1.41 -12.06
C ASP A 68 20.14 2.20 -11.14
N ALA A 69 18.85 1.83 -11.09
CA ALA A 69 17.83 2.58 -10.38
C ALA A 69 17.69 2.17 -8.91
N LEU A 70 17.04 3.05 -8.14
CA LEU A 70 16.38 2.70 -6.88
C LEU A 70 14.93 2.32 -7.19
N ILE A 71 14.55 1.10 -6.86
CA ILE A 71 13.24 0.52 -7.20
C ILE A 71 12.41 0.34 -5.94
N ILE A 72 11.23 0.96 -5.92
CA ILE A 72 10.26 0.86 -4.83
C ILE A 72 9.23 -0.21 -5.19
N GLY A 73 9.15 -1.26 -4.37
CA GLY A 73 8.05 -2.21 -4.37
C GLY A 73 7.19 -2.04 -3.13
N SER A 74 5.90 -2.22 -3.25
CA SER A 74 4.98 -2.18 -2.09
C SER A 74 3.81 -3.12 -2.29
N ASP A 75 3.39 -3.74 -1.20
CA ASP A 75 2.17 -4.55 -1.15
C ASP A 75 1.42 -4.35 0.16
N GLN A 76 0.12 -4.67 0.15
CA GLN A 76 -0.73 -4.52 1.32
C GLN A 76 -1.70 -5.68 1.42
N VAL A 77 -1.77 -6.30 2.59
CA VAL A 77 -2.72 -7.36 2.94
C VAL A 77 -3.60 -6.89 4.08
N ALA A 78 -4.93 -6.98 3.91
CA ALA A 78 -5.91 -6.59 4.91
C ALA A 78 -6.53 -7.83 5.56
N MET A 79 -6.63 -7.84 6.90
CA MET A 79 -7.16 -8.95 7.70
C MET A 79 -8.23 -8.46 8.66
N CYS A 80 -9.36 -9.17 8.71
CA CYS A 80 -10.40 -8.97 9.71
C CYS A 80 -10.65 -10.31 10.43
N GLU A 81 -10.34 -10.38 11.72
CA GLU A 81 -10.57 -11.59 12.55
C GLU A 81 -10.04 -12.90 11.90
N GLY A 82 -8.84 -12.84 11.29
CA GLY A 82 -8.22 -13.98 10.63
C GLY A 82 -8.69 -14.21 9.17
N VAL A 83 -9.65 -13.43 8.68
CA VAL A 83 -10.13 -13.50 7.29
C VAL A 83 -9.43 -12.46 6.43
N HIS A 84 -8.89 -12.88 5.29
CA HIS A 84 -8.31 -11.99 4.30
C HIS A 84 -9.40 -11.18 3.59
N LEU A 85 -9.18 -9.88 3.45
CA LEU A 85 -10.06 -8.98 2.71
C LEU A 85 -9.37 -8.56 1.40
N ASP A 86 -9.83 -9.13 0.30
CA ASP A 86 -9.40 -8.72 -1.04
C ASP A 86 -10.10 -7.42 -1.50
N LYS A 87 -9.68 -6.90 -2.65
CA LYS A 87 -10.45 -5.89 -3.35
C LYS A 87 -11.78 -6.48 -3.77
N PRO A 88 -12.92 -5.85 -3.45
CA PRO A 88 -14.23 -6.45 -3.69
C PRO A 88 -14.60 -6.54 -5.17
N MET A 89 -14.04 -5.69 -6.01
CA MET A 89 -14.25 -5.61 -7.46
C MET A 89 -15.71 -5.37 -7.89
N THR A 90 -16.71 -5.74 -7.06
CA THR A 90 -18.13 -5.57 -7.34
C THR A 90 -18.87 -4.92 -6.18
N HIS A 91 -20.04 -4.33 -6.47
CA HIS A 91 -20.90 -3.72 -5.46
C HIS A 91 -21.37 -4.72 -4.41
N VAL A 92 -21.78 -5.92 -4.84
CA VAL A 92 -22.29 -6.96 -3.94
C VAL A 92 -21.23 -7.37 -2.92
N VAL A 93 -20.01 -7.67 -3.38
CA VAL A 93 -18.90 -8.06 -2.50
C VAL A 93 -18.49 -6.89 -1.59
N ALA A 94 -18.55 -5.63 -2.09
CA ALA A 94 -18.26 -4.46 -1.24
C ALA A 94 -19.29 -4.29 -0.12
N VAL A 95 -20.58 -4.52 -0.37
CA VAL A 95 -21.62 -4.50 0.67
C VAL A 95 -21.37 -5.58 1.71
N GLU A 96 -21.05 -6.81 1.28
CA GLU A 96 -20.74 -7.93 2.18
C GLU A 96 -19.51 -7.63 3.05
N GLN A 97 -18.43 -7.10 2.45
CA GLN A 97 -17.24 -6.72 3.21
C GLN A 97 -17.53 -5.63 4.25
N LEU A 98 -18.29 -4.58 3.90
CA LEU A 98 -18.64 -3.53 4.86
C LEU A 98 -19.53 -4.04 6.00
N ARG A 99 -20.43 -5.00 5.74
CA ARG A 99 -21.17 -5.71 6.79
C ARG A 99 -20.24 -6.54 7.67
N GLN A 100 -19.29 -7.24 7.07
CA GLN A 100 -18.32 -8.07 7.79
C GLN A 100 -17.42 -7.22 8.73
N VAL A 101 -16.97 -6.05 8.30
CA VAL A 101 -16.10 -5.19 9.11
C VAL A 101 -16.85 -4.27 10.08
N SER A 102 -18.18 -4.19 10.00
CA SER A 102 -19.03 -3.34 10.85
C SER A 102 -18.81 -3.63 12.34
N GLY A 103 -18.38 -2.61 13.11
CA GLY A 103 -18.08 -2.70 14.53
C GLY A 103 -16.81 -3.48 14.87
N ARG A 104 -16.00 -3.86 13.87
CA ARG A 104 -14.77 -4.66 14.04
C ARG A 104 -13.53 -3.88 13.67
N SER A 105 -12.37 -4.46 14.00
CA SER A 105 -11.08 -3.94 13.61
C SER A 105 -10.52 -4.72 12.42
N VAL A 106 -9.98 -3.98 11.44
CA VAL A 106 -9.24 -4.50 10.30
C VAL A 106 -7.78 -4.11 10.45
N THR A 107 -6.86 -5.06 10.33
CA THR A 107 -5.43 -4.78 10.30
C THR A 107 -4.92 -4.84 8.88
N PHE A 108 -4.33 -3.75 8.42
CA PHE A 108 -3.66 -3.63 7.13
C PHE A 108 -2.16 -3.80 7.35
N HIS A 109 -1.57 -4.80 6.72
CA HIS A 109 -0.13 -5.07 6.72
C HIS A 109 0.48 -4.48 5.45
N SER A 110 1.04 -3.27 5.54
CA SER A 110 1.62 -2.58 4.39
C SER A 110 3.12 -2.72 4.37
N ALA A 111 3.64 -3.44 3.38
CA ALA A 111 5.08 -3.61 3.17
C ALA A 111 5.60 -2.63 2.12
N VAL A 112 6.79 -2.08 2.36
CA VAL A 112 7.57 -1.30 1.40
C VAL A 112 8.99 -1.86 1.33
N VAL A 113 9.48 -1.99 0.10
CA VAL A 113 10.85 -2.41 -0.22
C VAL A 113 11.48 -1.34 -1.08
N LEU A 114 12.73 -0.99 -0.79
CA LEU A 114 13.61 -0.22 -1.67
C LEU A 114 14.77 -1.13 -2.09
N LEU A 115 14.83 -1.43 -3.37
CA LEU A 115 15.89 -2.21 -4.01
C LEU A 115 16.83 -1.26 -4.76
N ASN A 116 18.10 -1.24 -4.38
CA ASN A 116 19.14 -0.62 -5.19
C ASN A 116 19.57 -1.65 -6.25
N ALA A 117 19.15 -1.45 -7.49
CA ALA A 117 19.37 -2.41 -8.57
C ALA A 117 20.86 -2.64 -8.87
N ARG A 118 21.69 -1.57 -8.77
CA ARG A 118 23.14 -1.62 -9.03
C ARG A 118 23.88 -2.46 -7.99
N SER A 119 23.64 -2.20 -6.70
CA SER A 119 24.37 -2.88 -5.61
C SER A 119 23.71 -4.18 -5.16
N GLY A 120 22.44 -4.40 -5.52
CA GLY A 120 21.62 -5.51 -5.00
C GLY A 120 21.15 -5.29 -3.56
N ARG A 121 21.41 -4.13 -2.94
CA ARG A 121 21.00 -3.84 -1.56
C ARG A 121 19.49 -3.71 -1.48
N ILE A 122 18.91 -4.33 -0.46
CA ILE A 122 17.47 -4.31 -0.20
C ILE A 122 17.22 -3.73 1.19
N HIS A 123 16.34 -2.73 1.27
CA HIS A 123 15.73 -2.27 2.50
C HIS A 123 14.27 -2.68 2.50
N SER A 124 13.78 -3.21 3.60
CA SER A 124 12.40 -3.64 3.75
C SER A 124 11.81 -3.14 5.08
N ARG A 125 10.53 -2.78 5.07
CA ARG A 125 9.77 -2.44 6.26
C ARG A 125 8.32 -2.86 6.08
N LEU A 126 7.77 -3.50 7.12
CA LEU A 126 6.35 -3.76 7.29
C LEU A 126 5.78 -2.75 8.29
N VAL A 127 4.67 -2.12 7.95
CA VAL A 127 3.96 -1.16 8.79
C VAL A 127 2.53 -1.62 8.96
N PRO A 128 2.14 -2.10 10.15
CA PRO A 128 0.75 -2.42 10.43
C PRO A 128 -0.06 -1.14 10.67
N THR A 129 -1.30 -1.15 10.22
CA THR A 129 -2.31 -0.13 10.53
C THR A 129 -3.58 -0.81 10.96
N THR A 130 -4.06 -0.52 12.16
CA THR A 130 -5.34 -1.04 12.66
C THR A 130 -6.43 0.03 12.49
N VAL A 131 -7.48 -0.32 11.76
CA VAL A 131 -8.65 0.51 11.51
C VAL A 131 -9.84 -0.09 12.23
N LYS A 132 -10.43 0.65 13.18
CA LYS A 132 -11.68 0.26 13.83
C LYS A 132 -12.85 0.90 13.10
N PHE A 133 -13.75 0.07 12.58
CA PHE A 133 -14.98 0.53 11.95
C PHE A 133 -16.07 0.80 12.99
N ARG A 134 -16.88 1.84 12.75
CA ARG A 134 -18.13 2.03 13.49
C ARG A 134 -19.10 0.87 13.23
N ARG A 135 -20.11 0.73 14.05
CA ARG A 135 -21.28 -0.08 13.68
C ARG A 135 -22.00 0.60 12.52
N LEU A 136 -22.15 -0.11 11.42
CA LEU A 136 -22.75 0.37 10.17
C LEU A 136 -24.09 -0.33 9.97
N ASP A 137 -25.11 0.40 9.56
CA ASP A 137 -26.37 -0.15 9.08
C ASP A 137 -26.38 -0.28 7.54
N ASP A 138 -27.30 -1.08 6.98
CA ASP A 138 -27.39 -1.32 5.55
C ASP A 138 -27.68 -0.06 4.73
N ALA A 139 -28.44 0.88 5.29
CA ALA A 139 -28.75 2.13 4.62
C ALA A 139 -27.51 3.02 4.53
N GLU A 140 -26.66 3.04 5.56
CA GLU A 140 -25.39 3.76 5.60
C GLU A 140 -24.39 3.16 4.60
N VAL A 141 -24.23 1.82 4.58
CA VAL A 141 -23.41 1.10 3.60
C VAL A 141 -23.85 1.44 2.17
N GLY A 142 -25.15 1.38 1.90
CA GLY A 142 -25.70 1.70 0.59
C GLY A 142 -25.52 3.16 0.20
N ARG A 143 -25.65 4.12 1.13
CA ARG A 143 -25.39 5.54 0.88
C ARG A 143 -23.92 5.80 0.56
N TYR A 144 -23.00 5.17 1.31
CA TYR A 144 -21.57 5.30 1.09
C TYR A 144 -21.17 4.81 -0.28
N LEU A 145 -21.46 3.54 -0.61
CA LEU A 145 -21.02 2.90 -1.88
C LEU A 145 -21.61 3.57 -3.13
N ARG A 146 -22.79 4.20 -3.03
CA ARG A 146 -23.34 4.99 -4.15
C ARG A 146 -22.55 6.28 -4.40
N ARG A 147 -21.96 6.88 -3.36
CA ARG A 147 -21.21 8.14 -3.46
C ARG A 147 -19.72 7.91 -3.74
N GLU A 148 -19.17 6.83 -3.18
CA GLU A 148 -17.78 6.46 -3.34
C GLU A 148 -17.65 4.95 -3.58
N PRO A 149 -17.67 4.51 -4.85
CA PRO A 149 -17.49 3.10 -5.20
C PRO A 149 -16.05 2.64 -4.90
N ALA A 150 -15.80 2.12 -3.70
CA ALA A 150 -14.48 1.68 -3.24
C ALA A 150 -14.18 0.23 -3.62
N TYR A 151 -14.40 -0.14 -4.89
CA TYR A 151 -14.26 -1.52 -5.36
C TYR A 151 -12.82 -1.94 -5.63
N ASP A 152 -11.92 -1.00 -5.71
CA ASP A 152 -10.48 -1.17 -5.91
C ASP A 152 -9.65 -1.10 -4.62
N CYS A 153 -10.32 -1.07 -3.45
CA CYS A 153 -9.69 -0.98 -2.13
C CYS A 153 -10.06 -2.19 -1.26
N ALA A 154 -9.09 -2.82 -0.62
CA ALA A 154 -9.32 -3.85 0.37
C ALA A 154 -10.14 -3.30 1.55
N GLY A 155 -11.13 -4.07 2.04
CA GLY A 155 -12.05 -3.63 3.08
C GLY A 155 -13.10 -2.61 2.61
N SER A 156 -13.20 -2.34 1.30
CA SER A 156 -14.27 -1.55 0.66
C SER A 156 -14.44 -0.11 1.21
N ALA A 157 -13.40 0.47 1.80
CA ALA A 157 -13.43 1.84 2.34
C ALA A 157 -12.18 2.62 1.93
N LYS A 158 -12.35 3.89 1.52
CA LYS A 158 -11.26 4.82 1.21
C LYS A 158 -11.09 5.79 2.36
N ALA A 159 -10.09 5.55 3.21
CA ALA A 159 -9.83 6.39 4.39
C ALA A 159 -9.42 7.83 4.02
N GLU A 160 -8.83 8.02 2.84
CA GLU A 160 -8.48 9.32 2.26
C GLU A 160 -9.67 10.04 1.62
N GLY A 161 -10.82 9.40 1.56
CA GLY A 161 -12.06 9.92 0.99
C GLY A 161 -13.23 9.87 1.97
N LEU A 162 -14.43 9.61 1.45
CA LEU A 162 -15.66 9.54 2.24
C LEU A 162 -15.67 8.35 3.22
N GLY A 163 -14.87 7.30 2.94
CA GLY A 163 -14.74 6.13 3.82
C GLY A 163 -14.29 6.47 5.23
N ILE A 164 -13.63 7.61 5.45
CA ILE A 164 -13.28 8.10 6.80
C ILE A 164 -14.52 8.21 7.69
N SER A 165 -15.70 8.46 7.13
CA SER A 165 -16.95 8.56 7.88
C SER A 165 -17.44 7.23 8.48
N LEU A 166 -16.93 6.10 7.97
CA LEU A 166 -17.24 4.75 8.44
C LEU A 166 -16.32 4.28 9.58
N ILE A 167 -15.28 5.07 9.86
CA ILE A 167 -14.18 4.71 10.77
C ILE A 167 -14.40 5.34 12.14
N GLU A 168 -14.11 4.59 13.19
CA GLU A 168 -14.11 5.05 14.59
C GLU A 168 -12.70 5.52 14.99
N SER A 169 -11.65 4.76 14.62
CA SER A 169 -10.27 5.12 14.92
C SER A 169 -9.29 4.44 13.95
N ILE A 170 -8.12 5.06 13.79
CA ILE A 170 -6.98 4.53 13.03
C ILE A 170 -5.76 4.58 13.95
N ASP A 171 -5.07 3.45 14.11
CA ASP A 171 -3.80 3.33 14.81
C ASP A 171 -2.71 2.90 13.82
N SER A 172 -1.71 3.76 13.63
CA SER A 172 -0.61 3.53 12.68
C SER A 172 0.62 4.34 13.05
N GLY A 173 1.79 3.75 12.93
CA GLY A 173 3.08 4.47 13.00
C GLY A 173 3.42 5.27 11.74
N ASP A 174 2.65 5.10 10.65
CA ASP A 174 2.79 5.83 9.39
C ASP A 174 1.41 6.01 8.75
N PRO A 175 0.83 7.22 8.78
CA PRO A 175 -0.54 7.45 8.30
C PRO A 175 -0.72 7.17 6.81
N THR A 176 0.37 7.13 6.03
CA THR A 176 0.32 6.83 4.60
C THR A 176 0.32 5.33 4.31
N ALA A 177 0.66 4.50 5.30
CA ALA A 177 0.66 3.05 5.19
C ALA A 177 -0.73 2.50 4.84
N LEU A 178 -1.79 3.05 5.45
CA LEU A 178 -3.17 2.64 5.17
C LEU A 178 -3.55 2.81 3.70
N ILE A 179 -3.06 3.86 3.05
CA ILE A 179 -3.34 4.16 1.64
C ILE A 179 -2.52 3.25 0.70
N GLY A 180 -1.46 2.60 1.23
CA GLY A 180 -0.72 1.53 0.55
C GLY A 180 0.74 1.81 0.23
N LEU A 181 1.34 2.92 0.70
CA LEU A 181 2.78 3.17 0.61
C LEU A 181 3.27 3.90 1.87
N PRO A 182 3.98 3.20 2.78
CA PRO A 182 4.52 3.79 4.01
C PRO A 182 5.64 4.80 3.72
N LEU A 183 5.31 6.10 3.64
CA LEU A 183 6.26 7.15 3.24
C LEU A 183 7.30 7.47 4.31
N ILE A 184 6.98 7.37 5.60
CA ILE A 184 7.96 7.58 6.68
C ILE A 184 9.09 6.55 6.58
N ALA A 185 8.71 5.28 6.41
CA ALA A 185 9.66 4.20 6.21
C ALA A 185 10.46 4.38 4.92
N LEU A 186 9.77 4.71 3.82
CA LEU A 186 10.41 4.93 2.51
C LEU A 186 11.42 6.09 2.56
N CYS A 187 11.09 7.23 3.14
CA CYS A 187 12.01 8.36 3.31
C CYS A 187 13.28 7.95 4.07
N SER A 188 13.13 7.12 5.11
CA SER A 188 14.28 6.61 5.87
C SER A 188 15.18 5.72 5.00
N MET A 189 14.60 4.91 4.11
CA MET A 189 15.34 4.06 3.17
C MET A 189 16.04 4.88 2.09
N LEU A 190 15.35 5.88 1.51
CA LEU A 190 15.91 6.77 0.48
C LEU A 190 17.13 7.53 1.01
N ARG A 191 17.08 8.03 2.25
CA ARG A 191 18.24 8.68 2.90
C ARG A 191 19.44 7.74 3.07
N LYS A 192 19.21 6.45 3.38
CA LYS A 192 20.28 5.44 3.48
C LYS A 192 20.93 5.16 2.12
N GLU A 193 20.23 5.37 1.02
CA GLU A 193 20.76 5.28 -0.35
C GLU A 193 21.30 6.61 -0.88
N GLY A 194 21.38 7.64 -0.03
CA GLY A 194 21.99 8.93 -0.37
C GLY A 194 21.06 9.91 -1.08
N LEU A 195 19.76 9.62 -1.21
CA LEU A 195 18.81 10.60 -1.71
C LEU A 195 18.49 11.64 -0.62
N ILE A 196 18.51 12.91 -1.01
CA ILE A 196 18.07 14.00 -0.15
C ILE A 196 16.54 14.04 -0.21
N VAL A 197 15.93 13.68 0.92
CA VAL A 197 14.49 13.84 1.17
C VAL A 197 14.37 14.79 2.35
N PRO A 198 13.59 15.88 2.25
CA PRO A 198 13.44 16.90 3.29
C PRO A 198 13.08 16.30 4.65
#